data_e3336c4e48252b7dc56fe8e303acc255
#
_entry.id   e3336c4e48252b7dc56fe8e303acc255
#
_cell.length_a   1.000
_cell.length_b   1.000
_cell.length_c   1.000
_cell.angle_alpha   90.00
_cell.angle_beta   90.00
_cell.angle_gamma   90.00
#
_symmetry.space_group_name_H-M   'P 1'
#
loop_
_entity.id
_entity.type
_entity.pdbx_description
1 polymer ?
#
loop_
_entity_poly.entity_id
_entity_poly.type
_entity_poly.pdbx_seq_one_letter_code
_entity_poly.pdbx_strand_id
1 'polypeptide(L)'
;DLKFHDIPNTMQSAVRAAVRDNVWLMPIHVSDMEGMRQCAQAAKEESEKLGIEKPIIVGVTVLTSLSNQDLQDIGCNMTTEELAIKRAKLAKEAGIDGIVCSAQEVDKIVEACGKDFVTVCPGIRPADASVGDQKRVVTPKDAINKGAHYLVVGRPITKAENPSESANNIVKEIENA
;
A
#
# COMPACT_ATOMS: atom_id res chain seq x y z
N ASP A 1 3.33 7.38 -8.68
CA ASP A 1 2.47 6.39 -8.04
C ASP A 1 1.68 5.62 -9.12
N LEU A 2 2.40 4.78 -9.88
CA LEU A 2 1.82 3.88 -10.88
C LEU A 2 1.50 2.55 -10.20
N LYS A 3 0.24 2.12 -10.26
CA LYS A 3 -0.20 0.82 -9.71
C LYS A 3 -0.34 -0.16 -10.86
N PHE A 4 0.71 -0.91 -11.16
CA PHE A 4 0.71 -1.84 -12.28
C PHE A 4 -0.32 -2.96 -12.07
N HIS A 5 -1.17 -3.18 -13.07
CA HIS A 5 -2.19 -4.21 -13.08
C HIS A 5 -2.47 -4.65 -14.51
N ASP A 6 -1.84 -5.72 -14.92
CA ASP A 6 -1.89 -6.26 -16.28
C ASP A 6 -1.50 -7.76 -16.26
N ILE A 7 -1.36 -8.38 -17.41
CA ILE A 7 -0.81 -9.75 -17.52
C ILE A 7 0.66 -9.79 -17.06
N PRO A 8 1.15 -10.96 -16.58
CA PRO A 8 2.49 -11.08 -15.96
C PRO A 8 3.63 -10.46 -16.77
N ASN A 9 3.70 -10.72 -18.07
CA ASN A 9 4.76 -10.20 -18.93
C ASN A 9 4.78 -8.67 -19.02
N THR A 10 3.61 -8.04 -19.06
CA THR A 10 3.48 -6.57 -19.09
C THR A 10 3.90 -5.97 -17.76
N MET A 11 3.45 -6.56 -16.65
CA MET A 11 3.78 -6.10 -15.30
C MET A 11 5.29 -6.19 -15.03
N GLN A 12 5.94 -7.33 -15.31
CA GLN A 12 7.38 -7.46 -15.11
C GLN A 12 8.19 -6.48 -15.96
N SER A 13 7.75 -6.21 -17.19
CA SER A 13 8.42 -5.24 -18.07
C SER A 13 8.31 -3.81 -17.53
N ALA A 14 7.13 -3.45 -17.01
CA ALA A 14 6.90 -2.16 -16.35
C ALA A 14 7.75 -2.00 -15.08
N VAL A 15 7.88 -3.07 -14.26
CA VAL A 15 8.76 -3.09 -13.08
C VAL A 15 10.22 -2.86 -13.50
N ARG A 16 10.73 -3.56 -14.52
CA ARG A 16 12.11 -3.34 -15.01
C ARG A 16 12.33 -1.89 -15.47
N ALA A 17 11.38 -1.30 -16.16
CA ALA A 17 11.46 0.09 -16.57
C ALA A 17 11.53 1.04 -15.36
N ALA A 18 10.66 0.85 -14.37
CA ALA A 18 10.65 1.67 -13.16
C ALA A 18 11.93 1.53 -12.31
N VAL A 19 12.55 0.34 -12.27
CA VAL A 19 13.85 0.14 -11.61
C VAL A 19 14.93 1.00 -12.26
N ARG A 20 14.95 1.12 -13.59
CA ARG A 20 15.92 1.97 -14.33
C ARG A 20 15.78 3.45 -14.01
N ASP A 21 14.58 3.89 -13.65
CA ASP A 21 14.31 5.27 -13.22
C ASP A 21 14.66 5.51 -11.73
N ASN A 22 15.32 4.56 -11.08
CA ASN A 22 15.76 4.61 -9.67
C ASN A 22 14.62 4.92 -8.71
N VAL A 23 13.46 4.28 -8.92
CA VAL A 23 12.29 4.41 -8.05
C VAL A 23 12.57 3.69 -6.74
N TRP A 24 12.30 4.34 -5.61
CA TRP A 24 12.51 3.75 -4.28
C TRP A 24 11.44 2.74 -3.88
N LEU A 25 10.15 3.01 -4.20
CA LEU A 25 9.02 2.15 -3.89
C LEU A 25 8.02 2.16 -5.05
N MET A 26 7.51 1.00 -5.43
CA MET A 26 6.51 0.89 -6.48
C MET A 26 5.35 -0.04 -6.09
N PRO A 27 4.10 0.36 -6.29
CA PRO A 27 2.94 -0.49 -6.08
C PRO A 27 2.57 -1.27 -7.34
N ILE A 28 2.18 -2.53 -7.13
CA ILE A 28 1.49 -3.39 -8.10
C ILE A 28 0.17 -3.86 -7.50
N HIS A 29 -0.80 -4.26 -8.30
CA HIS A 29 -2.00 -4.90 -7.75
C HIS A 29 -1.74 -6.37 -7.37
N VAL A 30 -2.31 -6.81 -6.24
CA VAL A 30 -2.35 -8.24 -5.89
C VAL A 30 -3.43 -8.89 -6.77
N SER A 31 -3.01 -9.44 -7.90
CA SER A 31 -3.89 -10.08 -8.90
C SER A 31 -3.71 -11.60 -8.91
N ASP A 32 -2.57 -12.07 -9.36
CA ASP A 32 -2.24 -13.48 -9.50
C ASP A 32 -0.81 -13.77 -9.00
N MET A 33 -0.57 -15.00 -8.59
CA MET A 33 0.70 -15.43 -8.00
C MET A 33 1.86 -15.32 -8.97
N GLU A 34 1.64 -15.69 -10.23
CA GLU A 34 2.71 -15.73 -11.24
C GLU A 34 3.17 -14.30 -11.59
N GLY A 35 2.22 -13.39 -11.82
CA GLY A 35 2.53 -11.98 -12.09
C GLY A 35 3.30 -11.32 -10.97
N MET A 36 2.91 -11.58 -9.71
CA MET A 36 3.63 -11.06 -8.55
C MET A 36 5.05 -11.63 -8.44
N ARG A 37 5.24 -12.95 -8.62
CA ARG A 37 6.58 -13.58 -8.62
C ARG A 37 7.47 -13.01 -9.70
N GLN A 38 6.95 -12.86 -10.92
CA GLN A 38 7.69 -12.26 -12.02
C GLN A 38 8.07 -10.79 -11.74
N CYS A 39 7.21 -10.01 -11.09
CA CYS A 39 7.53 -8.65 -10.67
C CYS A 39 8.65 -8.60 -9.62
N ALA A 40 8.58 -9.45 -8.59
CA ALA A 40 9.61 -9.55 -7.55
C ALA A 40 10.97 -9.95 -8.15
N GLN A 41 10.97 -10.96 -9.02
CA GLN A 41 12.17 -11.42 -9.72
C GLN A 41 12.74 -10.34 -10.66
N ALA A 42 11.88 -9.67 -11.43
CA ALA A 42 12.29 -8.62 -12.36
C ALA A 42 12.95 -7.44 -11.65
N ALA A 43 12.43 -7.03 -10.49
CA ALA A 43 13.03 -5.97 -9.69
C ALA A 43 14.41 -6.37 -9.18
N LYS A 44 14.56 -7.59 -8.67
CA LYS A 44 15.83 -8.13 -8.19
C LYS A 44 16.88 -8.16 -9.29
N GLU A 45 16.58 -8.82 -10.40
CA GLU A 45 17.50 -8.98 -11.53
C GLU A 45 17.94 -7.65 -12.14
N GLU A 46 17.00 -6.72 -12.35
CA GLU A 46 17.34 -5.43 -12.96
C GLU A 46 18.16 -4.57 -12.01
N SER A 47 17.88 -4.59 -10.70
CA SER A 47 18.67 -3.88 -9.70
C SER A 47 20.09 -4.42 -9.58
N GLU A 48 20.26 -5.75 -9.56
CA GLU A 48 21.58 -6.41 -9.57
C GLU A 48 22.39 -6.04 -10.82
N LYS A 49 21.74 -6.05 -11.99
CA LYS A 49 22.35 -5.67 -13.26
C LYS A 49 22.83 -4.22 -13.29
N LEU A 50 22.10 -3.31 -12.65
CA LEU A 50 22.43 -1.88 -12.60
C LEU A 50 23.34 -1.51 -11.42
N GLY A 51 23.55 -2.43 -10.46
CA GLY A 51 24.33 -2.16 -9.25
C GLY A 51 23.68 -1.14 -8.32
N ILE A 52 22.34 -1.12 -8.28
CA ILE A 52 21.55 -0.21 -7.43
C ILE A 52 20.74 -1.00 -6.39
N GLU A 53 20.25 -0.31 -5.36
CA GLU A 53 19.36 -0.89 -4.37
C GLU A 53 18.02 -1.31 -5.01
N LYS A 54 17.53 -2.51 -4.65
CA LYS A 54 16.25 -3.00 -5.12
C LYS A 54 15.10 -2.15 -4.53
N PRO A 55 14.19 -1.62 -5.36
CA PRO A 55 13.03 -0.92 -4.86
C PRO A 55 12.12 -1.83 -4.04
N ILE A 56 11.44 -1.25 -3.06
CA ILE A 56 10.38 -1.91 -2.31
C ILE A 56 9.18 -2.12 -3.22
N ILE A 57 8.76 -3.36 -3.44
CA ILE A 57 7.52 -3.65 -4.18
C ILE A 57 6.39 -3.90 -3.17
N VAL A 58 5.30 -3.16 -3.30
CA VAL A 58 4.13 -3.30 -2.45
C VAL A 58 2.88 -3.70 -3.25
N GLY A 59 2.16 -4.71 -2.77
CA GLY A 59 0.95 -5.21 -3.39
C GLY A 59 -0.30 -4.41 -2.94
N VAL A 60 -1.06 -3.82 -3.85
CA VAL A 60 -2.34 -3.17 -3.52
C VAL A 60 -3.37 -4.24 -3.21
N THR A 61 -3.90 -4.24 -1.99
CA THR A 61 -4.88 -5.22 -1.51
C THR A 61 -6.32 -4.84 -1.90
N VAL A 62 -6.99 -4.04 -1.09
CA VAL A 62 -8.35 -3.56 -1.32
C VAL A 62 -8.36 -2.03 -1.23
N LEU A 63 -8.90 -1.36 -2.24
CA LEU A 63 -8.97 0.11 -2.24
C LEU A 63 -9.80 0.60 -1.05
N THR A 64 -9.33 1.65 -0.37
CA THR A 64 -9.97 2.20 0.83
C THR A 64 -11.32 2.88 0.56
N SER A 65 -11.67 3.09 -0.70
CA SER A 65 -12.99 3.56 -1.15
C SER A 65 -14.04 2.45 -1.25
N LEU A 66 -13.63 1.17 -1.28
CA LEU A 66 -14.53 0.03 -1.39
C LEU A 66 -15.12 -0.38 -0.03
N SER A 67 -16.39 -0.73 -0.03
CA SER A 67 -17.12 -1.37 1.06
C SER A 67 -17.31 -2.87 0.80
N ASN A 68 -17.83 -3.59 1.79
CA ASN A 68 -18.20 -5.00 1.61
C ASN A 68 -19.27 -5.18 0.51
N GLN A 69 -20.21 -4.23 0.38
CA GLN A 69 -21.22 -4.28 -0.68
C GLN A 69 -20.59 -4.14 -2.06
N ASP A 70 -19.64 -3.21 -2.24
CA ASP A 70 -18.94 -3.06 -3.51
C ASP A 70 -18.20 -4.34 -3.92
N LEU A 71 -17.66 -5.09 -2.93
CA LEU A 71 -17.04 -6.40 -3.19
C LEU A 71 -18.06 -7.46 -3.61
N GLN A 72 -19.23 -7.50 -2.96
CA GLN A 72 -20.32 -8.41 -3.34
C GLN A 72 -20.83 -8.12 -4.75
N ASP A 73 -20.98 -6.86 -5.11
CA ASP A 73 -21.47 -6.43 -6.43
C ASP A 73 -20.53 -6.89 -7.57
N ILE A 74 -19.23 -7.05 -7.28
CA ILE A 74 -18.26 -7.61 -8.23
C ILE A 74 -18.02 -9.12 -8.06
N GLY A 75 -18.88 -9.81 -7.30
CA GLY A 75 -18.84 -11.27 -7.13
C GLY A 75 -17.86 -11.79 -6.07
N CYS A 76 -17.34 -10.94 -5.19
CA CYS A 76 -16.49 -11.36 -4.08
C CYS A 76 -17.29 -11.45 -2.78
N ASN A 77 -17.44 -12.67 -2.24
CA ASN A 77 -18.20 -12.94 -1.01
C ASN A 77 -17.41 -12.73 0.30
N MET A 78 -16.17 -12.22 0.21
CA MET A 78 -15.33 -11.87 1.37
C MET A 78 -15.60 -10.44 1.81
N THR A 79 -15.38 -10.16 3.09
CA THR A 79 -15.29 -8.78 3.58
C THR A 79 -14.02 -8.10 3.06
N THR A 80 -13.97 -6.77 3.10
CA THR A 80 -12.77 -6.01 2.72
C THR A 80 -11.56 -6.42 3.54
N GLU A 81 -11.73 -6.68 4.83
CA GLU A 81 -10.70 -7.13 5.75
C GLU A 81 -10.19 -8.54 5.40
N GLU A 82 -11.08 -9.51 5.25
CA GLU A 82 -10.71 -10.89 4.90
C GLU A 82 -9.96 -10.94 3.58
N LEU A 83 -10.42 -10.19 2.58
CA LEU A 83 -9.78 -10.12 1.28
C LEU A 83 -8.39 -9.44 1.37
N ALA A 84 -8.26 -8.38 2.16
CA ALA A 84 -6.97 -7.70 2.37
C ALA A 84 -5.95 -8.61 3.02
N ILE A 85 -6.32 -9.34 4.08
CA ILE A 85 -5.44 -10.30 4.76
C ILE A 85 -5.06 -11.45 3.83
N LYS A 86 -6.02 -12.01 3.08
CA LYS A 86 -5.76 -13.05 2.10
C LYS A 86 -4.75 -12.58 1.04
N ARG A 87 -4.95 -11.40 0.48
CA ARG A 87 -4.05 -10.80 -0.52
C ARG A 87 -2.68 -10.50 0.06
N ALA A 88 -2.58 -10.05 1.31
CA ALA A 88 -1.30 -9.82 1.97
C ALA A 88 -0.48 -11.12 2.10
N LYS A 89 -1.11 -12.23 2.50
CA LYS A 89 -0.46 -13.55 2.58
C LYS A 89 0.03 -14.02 1.21
N LEU A 90 -0.79 -13.87 0.17
CA LEU A 90 -0.41 -14.23 -1.21
C LEU A 90 0.76 -13.36 -1.71
N ALA A 91 0.74 -12.05 -1.46
CA ALA A 91 1.82 -11.15 -1.83
C ALA A 91 3.14 -11.55 -1.15
N LYS A 92 3.10 -11.85 0.15
CA LYS A 92 4.28 -12.34 0.89
C LYS A 92 4.81 -13.65 0.32
N GLU A 93 3.94 -14.61 0.03
CA GLU A 93 4.31 -15.89 -0.59
C GLU A 93 4.93 -15.71 -1.97
N ALA A 94 4.48 -14.70 -2.73
CA ALA A 94 5.03 -14.36 -4.03
C ALA A 94 6.40 -13.63 -3.97
N GLY A 95 6.88 -13.26 -2.78
CA GLY A 95 8.14 -12.52 -2.59
C GLY A 95 8.00 -11.01 -2.73
N ILE A 96 6.79 -10.47 -2.61
CA ILE A 96 6.53 -9.02 -2.54
C ILE A 96 6.92 -8.51 -1.16
N ASP A 97 7.51 -7.32 -1.07
CA ASP A 97 8.13 -6.79 0.14
C ASP A 97 7.10 -6.22 1.14
N GLY A 98 5.90 -5.91 0.68
CA GLY A 98 4.86 -5.33 1.52
C GLY A 98 3.55 -5.12 0.78
N ILE A 99 2.64 -4.34 1.36
CA ILE A 99 1.31 -4.10 0.80
C ILE A 99 0.85 -2.66 0.99
N VAL A 100 -0.07 -2.24 0.11
CA VAL A 100 -0.92 -1.07 0.32
C VAL A 100 -2.26 -1.57 0.88
N CYS A 101 -2.63 -1.13 2.09
CA CYS A 101 -3.84 -1.56 2.79
C CYS A 101 -4.46 -0.43 3.62
N SER A 102 -5.68 -0.59 4.08
CA SER A 102 -6.25 0.31 5.08
C SER A 102 -5.50 0.17 6.42
N ALA A 103 -5.28 1.28 7.11
CA ALA A 103 -4.74 1.25 8.46
C ALA A 103 -5.68 0.53 9.47
N GLN A 104 -6.94 0.27 9.11
CA GLN A 104 -7.85 -0.55 9.92
C GLN A 104 -7.42 -2.02 10.00
N GLU A 105 -6.67 -2.51 9.02
CA GLU A 105 -6.28 -3.91 8.85
C GLU A 105 -4.83 -4.20 9.26
N VAL A 106 -4.04 -3.17 9.57
CA VAL A 106 -2.59 -3.28 9.77
C VAL A 106 -2.21 -4.26 10.87
N ASP A 107 -2.86 -4.19 12.04
CA ASP A 107 -2.61 -5.08 13.17
C ASP A 107 -2.76 -6.56 12.80
N LYS A 108 -3.84 -6.91 12.10
CA LYS A 108 -4.09 -8.28 11.62
C LYS A 108 -3.13 -8.71 10.52
N ILE A 109 -2.71 -7.77 9.67
CA ILE A 109 -1.72 -8.05 8.61
C ILE A 109 -0.34 -8.27 9.22
N VAL A 110 0.06 -7.46 10.22
CA VAL A 110 1.31 -7.65 10.97
C VAL A 110 1.30 -9.00 11.69
N GLU A 111 0.18 -9.39 12.32
CA GLU A 111 0.01 -10.72 12.93
C GLU A 111 0.18 -11.84 11.89
N ALA A 112 -0.41 -11.70 10.70
CA ALA A 112 -0.43 -12.73 9.67
C ALA A 112 0.85 -12.82 8.84
N CYS A 113 1.54 -11.69 8.64
CA CYS A 113 2.68 -11.56 7.73
C CYS A 113 4.00 -11.20 8.43
N GLY A 114 3.97 -10.83 9.71
CA GLY A 114 5.15 -10.40 10.46
C GLY A 114 5.41 -8.89 10.35
N LYS A 115 6.23 -8.38 11.29
CA LYS A 115 6.48 -6.95 11.45
C LYS A 115 7.35 -6.35 10.33
N ASP A 116 8.17 -7.15 9.68
CA ASP A 116 9.06 -6.69 8.61
C ASP A 116 8.33 -6.57 7.25
N PHE A 117 7.09 -7.03 7.17
CA PHE A 117 6.29 -6.92 5.95
C PHE A 117 5.73 -5.51 5.83
N VAL A 118 6.27 -4.74 4.89
CA VAL A 118 6.03 -3.30 4.74
C VAL A 118 4.53 -3.00 4.53
N THR A 119 4.01 -2.02 5.28
CA THR A 119 2.63 -1.55 5.12
C THR A 119 2.61 -0.08 4.71
N VAL A 120 1.91 0.23 3.63
CA VAL A 120 1.67 1.59 3.12
C VAL A 120 0.19 1.88 3.22
N CYS A 121 -0.19 2.88 4.04
CA CYS A 121 -1.57 3.11 4.43
C CYS A 121 -2.12 4.43 3.85
N PRO A 122 -2.92 4.39 2.76
CA PRO A 122 -3.73 5.52 2.34
C PRO A 122 -5.00 5.65 3.20
N GLY A 123 -5.79 6.70 2.92
CA GLY A 123 -7.03 6.94 3.66
C GLY A 123 -6.81 7.56 5.04
N ILE A 124 -5.64 8.12 5.28
CA ILE A 124 -5.30 8.79 6.54
C ILE A 124 -5.98 10.14 6.61
N ARG A 125 -6.61 10.41 7.77
CA ARG A 125 -7.30 11.67 8.04
C ARG A 125 -7.00 12.10 9.48
N PRO A 126 -6.40 13.28 9.72
CA PRO A 126 -6.44 13.92 11.04
C PRO A 126 -7.88 14.03 11.54
N ALA A 127 -8.05 14.10 12.86
CA ALA A 127 -9.38 14.04 13.49
C ALA A 127 -10.35 15.15 13.04
N ASP A 128 -9.82 16.30 12.63
CA ASP A 128 -10.54 17.49 12.16
C ASP A 128 -10.75 17.53 10.63
N ALA A 129 -10.17 16.58 9.89
CA ALA A 129 -10.22 16.57 8.43
C ALA A 129 -11.49 15.92 7.87
N SER A 130 -11.97 16.46 6.74
CA SER A 130 -13.09 15.87 5.99
C SER A 130 -12.77 14.45 5.49
N VAL A 131 -13.71 13.53 5.70
CA VAL A 131 -13.61 12.12 5.25
C VAL A 131 -13.65 12.01 3.72
N GLY A 132 -14.52 12.80 3.06
CA GLY A 132 -14.70 12.78 1.60
C GLY A 132 -15.24 11.42 1.09
N ASP A 133 -14.64 10.90 0.03
CA ASP A 133 -14.97 9.60 -0.59
C ASP A 133 -14.34 8.38 0.09
N GLN A 134 -13.53 8.60 1.15
CA GLN A 134 -12.88 7.51 1.89
C GLN A 134 -13.88 6.88 2.86
N LYS A 135 -14.08 5.57 2.77
CA LYS A 135 -15.00 4.80 3.63
C LYS A 135 -14.28 4.22 4.86
N ARG A 136 -12.95 4.04 4.77
CA ARG A 136 -12.12 3.38 5.79
C ARG A 136 -10.97 4.31 6.19
N VAL A 137 -11.27 5.25 7.09
CA VAL A 137 -10.32 6.28 7.55
C VAL A 137 -9.77 5.95 8.93
N VAL A 138 -8.52 6.38 9.18
CA VAL A 138 -7.81 6.25 10.46
C VAL A 138 -6.96 7.49 10.65
N THR A 139 -6.76 7.92 11.90
CA THR A 139 -5.86 9.04 12.20
C THR A 139 -4.39 8.67 11.98
N PRO A 140 -3.49 9.64 11.75
CA PRO A 140 -2.05 9.39 11.66
C PRO A 140 -1.52 8.62 12.88
N LYS A 141 -1.83 9.09 14.08
CA LYS A 141 -1.43 8.46 15.35
C LYS A 141 -1.92 7.02 15.46
N ASP A 142 -3.20 6.77 15.23
CA ASP A 142 -3.76 5.43 15.34
C ASP A 142 -3.16 4.46 14.32
N ALA A 143 -2.86 4.95 13.11
CA ALA A 143 -2.22 4.14 12.07
C ALA A 143 -0.81 3.68 12.49
N ILE A 144 -0.01 4.58 13.05
CA ILE A 144 1.34 4.25 13.57
C ILE A 144 1.25 3.29 14.74
N ASN A 145 0.34 3.53 15.70
CA ASN A 145 0.13 2.65 16.85
C ASN A 145 -0.28 1.22 16.46
N LYS A 146 -0.94 1.06 15.30
CA LYS A 146 -1.26 -0.26 14.73
C LYS A 146 -0.09 -0.91 13.99
N GLY A 147 1.04 -0.21 13.83
CA GLY A 147 2.23 -0.72 13.16
C GLY A 147 2.33 -0.37 11.66
N ALA A 148 1.66 0.68 11.19
CA ALA A 148 1.85 1.17 9.83
C ALA A 148 3.27 1.71 9.64
N HIS A 149 3.93 1.30 8.54
CA HIS A 149 5.28 1.78 8.21
C HIS A 149 5.25 3.13 7.48
N TYR A 150 4.35 3.30 6.53
CA TYR A 150 4.22 4.50 5.72
C TYR A 150 2.76 4.96 5.62
N LEU A 151 2.55 6.26 5.74
CA LEU A 151 1.24 6.88 5.62
C LEU A 151 1.16 7.69 4.31
N VAL A 152 0.06 7.54 3.57
CA VAL A 152 -0.22 8.33 2.39
C VAL A 152 -1.31 9.35 2.72
N VAL A 153 -0.90 10.62 2.79
CA VAL A 153 -1.80 11.73 3.13
C VAL A 153 -1.91 12.66 1.91
N GLY A 154 -3.09 12.74 1.34
CA GLY A 154 -3.38 13.58 0.17
C GLY A 154 -4.12 14.87 0.55
N ARG A 155 -5.43 14.88 0.37
CA ARG A 155 -6.29 16.08 0.53
C ARG A 155 -6.17 16.84 1.85
N PRO A 156 -5.96 16.22 3.01
CA PRO A 156 -5.71 16.97 4.24
C PRO A 156 -4.54 17.95 4.12
N ILE A 157 -3.54 17.64 3.32
CA ILE A 157 -2.39 18.52 3.03
C ILE A 157 -2.70 19.39 1.80
N THR A 158 -3.03 18.79 0.68
CA THR A 158 -3.07 19.47 -0.62
C THR A 158 -4.24 20.45 -0.79
N LYS A 159 -5.28 20.33 0.06
CA LYS A 159 -6.46 21.24 0.09
C LYS A 159 -6.51 22.10 1.34
N ALA A 160 -5.50 22.06 2.20
CA ALA A 160 -5.40 22.96 3.35
C ALA A 160 -5.08 24.39 2.90
N GLU A 161 -5.53 25.39 3.63
CA GLU A 161 -5.15 26.80 3.42
C GLU A 161 -3.63 26.98 3.52
N ASN A 162 -3.00 26.29 4.47
CA ASN A 162 -1.55 26.22 4.62
C ASN A 162 -1.07 24.74 4.57
N PRO A 163 -0.70 24.23 3.38
CA PRO A 163 -0.25 22.83 3.22
C PRO A 163 0.97 22.48 4.08
N SER A 164 1.93 23.39 4.23
CA SER A 164 3.13 23.15 5.04
C SER A 164 2.81 23.00 6.51
N GLU A 165 1.95 23.83 7.06
CA GLU A 165 1.50 23.74 8.44
C GLU A 165 0.71 22.46 8.69
N SER A 166 -0.21 22.11 7.79
CA SER A 166 -0.96 20.86 7.88
C SER A 166 -0.04 19.65 7.87
N ALA A 167 0.96 19.60 6.98
CA ALA A 167 1.95 18.52 6.95
C ALA A 167 2.74 18.43 8.26
N ASN A 168 3.21 19.58 8.79
CA ASN A 168 3.95 19.61 10.05
C ASN A 168 3.10 19.14 11.25
N ASN A 169 1.82 19.46 11.28
CA ASN A 169 0.91 19.00 12.34
C ASN A 169 0.72 17.48 12.27
N ILE A 170 0.62 16.90 11.07
CA ILE A 170 0.56 15.44 10.88
C ILE A 170 1.86 14.77 11.34
N VAL A 171 3.02 15.35 11.03
CA VAL A 171 4.33 14.83 11.51
C VAL A 171 4.38 14.82 13.04
N LYS A 172 3.97 15.92 13.69
CA LYS A 172 3.89 15.98 15.16
C LYS A 172 2.94 14.93 15.75
N GLU A 173 1.81 14.67 15.09
CA GLU A 173 0.87 13.64 15.52
C GLU A 173 1.49 12.24 15.44
N ILE A 174 2.29 11.96 14.40
CA ILE A 174 3.06 10.72 14.22
C ILE A 174 4.14 10.58 15.30
N GLU A 175 4.90 11.65 15.58
CA GLU A 175 5.98 11.63 16.57
C GLU A 175 5.47 11.41 18.01
N ASN A 176 4.20 11.71 18.27
CA ASN A 176 3.54 11.53 19.58
C ASN A 176 2.70 10.22 19.64
N ALA A 177 2.92 9.27 18.71
CA ALA A 177 2.15 8.02 18.62
C ALA A 177 2.62 6.91 19.60
#